data_901550b29432966030ceee0fd8194c38
#
_entry.id   901550b29432966030ceee0fd8194c38
#
_cell.length_a   1.000
_cell.length_b   1.000
_cell.length_c   1.000
_cell.angle_alpha   90.00
_cell.angle_beta   90.00
_cell.angle_gamma   90.00
#
_symmetry.space_group_name_H-M   'P 1'
#
loop_
_entity.id
_entity.type
_entity.pdbx_description
1 polymer ?
#
loop_
_entity_poly.entity_id
_entity_poly.type
_entity_poly.pdbx_seq_one_letter_code
_entity_poly.pdbx_strand_id
1 'polypeptide(L)'
;MKDAEIYVYEENQKIIAFVGLIDQYIAGIFVSNSMQSKGIGKALLGHIKASNQTLSLKVYQKNEGALRFYQREGFKIVSEGLDEDNNEKEYLMTWK
;
A
#
# COMPACT_ATOMS: atom_id res chain seq x y z
N MET A 1 -0.59 -20.93 9.48
CA MET A 1 -0.76 -19.52 9.80
C MET A 1 0.24 -18.72 8.99
N LYS A 2 -0.22 -17.65 8.39
CA LYS A 2 0.63 -16.84 7.53
C LYS A 2 1.22 -15.69 8.32
N ASP A 3 2.51 -15.51 8.18
CA ASP A 3 3.21 -14.48 8.92
C ASP A 3 3.10 -13.14 8.19
N ALA A 4 2.89 -12.09 8.98
CA ALA A 4 2.96 -10.74 8.46
C ALA A 4 4.42 -10.32 8.36
N GLU A 5 4.76 -9.66 7.26
CA GLU A 5 6.08 -9.07 7.08
C GLU A 5 5.94 -7.55 7.12
N ILE A 6 6.85 -6.90 7.82
CA ILE A 6 6.84 -5.45 7.92
C ILE A 6 8.17 -4.93 7.40
N TYR A 7 8.09 -4.06 6.42
CA TYR A 7 9.26 -3.37 5.87
C TYR A 7 9.21 -1.92 6.31
N VAL A 8 10.32 -1.41 6.78
CA VAL A 8 10.40 -0.04 7.28
C VAL A 8 11.45 0.75 6.52
N TYR A 9 11.24 2.03 6.42
CA TYR A 9 12.22 2.98 5.91
C TYR A 9 12.63 3.88 7.07
N GLU A 10 13.90 3.81 7.44
CA GLU A 10 14.44 4.59 8.55
C GLU A 10 15.40 5.65 8.04
N GLU A 11 15.38 6.80 8.69
CA GLU A 11 16.32 7.87 8.45
C GLU A 11 16.59 8.57 9.77
N ASN A 12 17.88 8.72 10.12
CA ASN A 12 18.29 9.35 11.36
C ASN A 12 17.65 8.70 12.58
N GLN A 13 17.58 7.36 12.60
CA GLN A 13 17.03 6.56 13.68
C GLN A 13 15.52 6.74 13.88
N LYS A 14 14.84 7.31 12.89
CA LYS A 14 13.38 7.45 12.93
C LYS A 14 12.76 6.63 11.80
N ILE A 15 11.65 5.96 12.13
CA ILE A 15 10.89 5.26 11.12
C ILE A 15 10.00 6.29 10.43
N ILE A 16 10.25 6.53 9.14
CA ILE A 16 9.51 7.54 8.38
C ILE A 16 8.49 6.93 7.44
N ALA A 17 8.55 5.63 7.25
CA ALA A 17 7.55 4.93 6.44
C ALA A 17 7.60 3.44 6.75
N PHE A 18 6.47 2.76 6.56
CA PHE A 18 6.43 1.31 6.65
C PHE A 18 5.35 0.73 5.76
N VAL A 19 5.49 -0.54 5.43
CA VAL A 19 4.46 -1.31 4.74
C VAL A 19 4.33 -2.66 5.43
N GLY A 20 3.09 -3.05 5.71
CA GLY A 20 2.77 -4.36 6.27
C GLY A 20 2.23 -5.26 5.18
N LEU A 21 2.78 -6.46 5.07
CA LEU A 21 2.46 -7.40 4.01
C LEU A 21 2.06 -8.74 4.62
N ILE A 22 0.90 -9.25 4.23
CA ILE A 22 0.44 -10.59 4.61
C ILE A 22 0.28 -11.38 3.32
N ASP A 23 1.16 -12.37 3.11
CA ASP A 23 1.30 -13.03 1.82
C ASP A 23 1.63 -11.97 0.77
N GLN A 24 0.77 -11.78 -0.17
CA GLN A 24 0.93 -10.78 -1.23
C GLN A 24 -0.09 -9.64 -1.09
N TYR A 25 -0.72 -9.57 0.09
CA TYR A 25 -1.71 -8.53 0.38
C TYR A 25 -1.07 -7.44 1.24
N ILE A 26 -1.15 -6.20 0.76
CA ILE A 26 -0.66 -5.04 1.50
C ILE A 26 -1.72 -4.67 2.53
N ALA A 27 -1.47 -5.01 3.79
CA ALA A 27 -2.42 -4.75 4.88
C ALA A 27 -2.39 -3.30 5.32
N GLY A 28 -1.27 -2.62 5.12
CA GLY A 28 -1.17 -1.21 5.45
C GLY A 28 0.12 -0.62 4.92
N ILE A 29 0.08 0.66 4.59
CA ILE A 29 1.25 1.41 4.18
C ILE A 29 1.15 2.80 4.81
N PHE A 30 2.26 3.27 5.34
CA PHE A 30 2.32 4.57 6.01
C PHE A 30 3.56 5.30 5.55
N VAL A 31 3.42 6.59 5.25
CA VAL A 31 4.54 7.49 4.98
C VAL A 31 4.31 8.74 5.82
N SER A 32 5.32 9.16 6.57
CA SER A 32 5.26 10.37 7.37
C SER A 32 4.87 11.58 6.49
N ASN A 33 4.03 12.47 7.04
CA ASN A 33 3.59 13.65 6.29
C ASN A 33 4.76 14.47 5.73
N SER A 34 5.84 14.58 6.47
CA SER A 34 7.00 15.35 6.03
C SER A 34 7.74 14.69 4.86
N MET A 35 7.44 13.43 4.58
CA MET A 35 8.16 12.65 3.55
C MET A 35 7.27 12.23 2.40
N GLN A 36 6.00 12.58 2.40
CA GLN A 36 5.06 12.03 1.43
C GLN A 36 5.35 12.41 -0.01
N SER A 37 5.94 13.50 -0.31
CA SER A 37 6.21 13.89 -1.70
C SER A 37 7.63 13.56 -2.16
N LYS A 38 8.35 12.73 -1.40
CA LYS A 38 9.77 12.47 -1.66
C LYS A 38 10.04 11.10 -2.28
N GLY A 39 9.01 10.41 -2.76
CA GLY A 39 9.21 9.12 -3.41
C GLY A 39 9.43 7.95 -2.47
N ILE A 40 9.21 8.12 -1.16
CA ILE A 40 9.42 7.06 -0.18
C ILE A 40 8.41 5.92 -0.38
N GLY A 41 7.14 6.26 -0.61
CA GLY A 41 6.12 5.24 -0.88
C GLY A 41 6.45 4.42 -2.12
N LYS A 42 6.92 5.09 -3.17
CA LYS A 42 7.34 4.41 -4.39
C LYS A 42 8.53 3.49 -4.12
N ALA A 43 9.49 3.94 -3.32
CA ALA A 43 10.65 3.13 -2.98
C ALA A 43 10.25 1.88 -2.20
N LEU A 44 9.33 2.01 -1.22
CA LEU A 44 8.83 0.86 -0.47
C LEU A 44 8.11 -0.13 -1.38
N LEU A 45 7.23 0.37 -2.25
CA LEU A 45 6.52 -0.50 -3.20
C LEU A 45 7.50 -1.19 -4.14
N GLY A 46 8.51 -0.48 -4.63
CA GLY A 46 9.53 -1.07 -5.47
C GLY A 46 10.27 -2.20 -4.77
N HIS A 47 10.56 -2.02 -3.48
CA HIS A 47 11.24 -3.05 -2.70
C HIS A 47 10.40 -4.32 -2.59
N ILE A 48 9.11 -4.19 -2.26
CA ILE A 48 8.27 -5.39 -2.12
C ILE A 48 7.89 -5.99 -3.47
N LYS A 49 7.82 -5.21 -4.54
CA LYS A 49 7.61 -5.73 -5.89
C LYS A 49 8.76 -6.65 -6.31
N ALA A 50 9.97 -6.33 -5.89
CA ALA A 50 11.14 -7.15 -6.23
C ALA A 50 11.05 -8.54 -5.61
N SER A 51 10.33 -8.69 -4.51
CA SER A 51 10.22 -9.96 -3.79
C SER A 51 8.91 -10.70 -4.03
N ASN A 52 7.98 -10.12 -4.80
CA ASN A 52 6.66 -10.69 -4.99
C ASN A 52 6.24 -10.58 -6.44
N GLN A 53 5.63 -11.65 -6.97
CA GLN A 53 5.18 -11.67 -8.34
C GLN A 53 3.88 -10.89 -8.53
N THR A 54 3.11 -10.74 -7.48
CA THR A 54 1.86 -10.01 -7.51
C THR A 54 1.62 -9.41 -6.14
N LEU A 55 0.88 -8.32 -6.09
CA LEU A 55 0.50 -7.65 -4.85
C LEU A 55 -0.94 -7.23 -4.96
N SER A 56 -1.65 -7.19 -3.83
CA SER A 56 -3.01 -6.68 -3.79
C SER A 56 -3.18 -5.76 -2.59
N LEU A 57 -4.16 -4.88 -2.68
CA LEU A 57 -4.49 -3.97 -1.59
C LEU A 57 -5.93 -3.50 -1.73
N LYS A 58 -6.44 -2.90 -0.67
CA LYS A 58 -7.73 -2.23 -0.71
C LYS A 58 -7.55 -0.75 -0.41
N VAL A 59 -8.32 0.07 -1.09
CA VAL A 59 -8.26 1.52 -0.93
C VAL A 59 -9.68 2.07 -0.96
N TYR A 60 -9.99 3.02 -0.08
CA TYR A 60 -11.32 3.65 -0.09
C TYR A 60 -11.50 4.46 -1.35
N GLN A 61 -12.70 4.38 -1.94
CA GLN A 61 -12.98 5.10 -3.18
C GLN A 61 -12.86 6.61 -3.01
N LYS A 62 -13.15 7.11 -1.82
CA LYS A 62 -13.04 8.53 -1.53
C LYS A 62 -11.60 9.02 -1.40
N ASN A 63 -10.64 8.11 -1.25
CA ASN A 63 -9.24 8.50 -1.12
C ASN A 63 -8.60 8.59 -2.50
N GLU A 64 -8.93 9.67 -3.20
CA GLU A 64 -8.51 9.85 -4.59
C GLU A 64 -7.00 9.97 -4.76
N GLY A 65 -6.34 10.57 -3.78
CA GLY A 65 -4.88 10.69 -3.83
C GLY A 65 -4.19 9.35 -3.78
N ALA A 66 -4.62 8.47 -2.86
CA ALA A 66 -4.06 7.14 -2.76
C ALA A 66 -4.38 6.32 -4.02
N LEU A 67 -5.62 6.44 -4.51
CA LEU A 67 -6.03 5.72 -5.71
C LEU A 67 -5.15 6.08 -6.90
N ARG A 68 -4.91 7.38 -7.12
CA ARG A 68 -4.05 7.82 -8.21
C ARG A 68 -2.61 7.35 -8.03
N PHE A 69 -2.13 7.37 -6.78
CA PHE A 69 -0.78 6.90 -6.48
C PHE A 69 -0.61 5.44 -6.88
N TYR A 70 -1.53 4.58 -6.43
CA TYR A 70 -1.43 3.15 -6.75
C TYR A 70 -1.59 2.88 -8.23
N GLN A 71 -2.45 3.63 -8.91
CA GLN A 71 -2.60 3.49 -10.36
C GLN A 71 -1.31 3.85 -11.09
N ARG A 72 -0.62 4.90 -10.65
CA ARG A 72 0.69 5.25 -11.22
C ARG A 72 1.73 4.17 -10.98
N GLU A 73 1.62 3.47 -9.86
CA GLU A 73 2.55 2.39 -9.52
C GLU A 73 2.20 1.07 -10.18
N GLY A 74 1.21 1.06 -11.07
CA GLY A 74 0.87 -0.12 -11.85
C GLY A 74 -0.24 -0.98 -11.29
N PHE A 75 -0.88 -0.56 -10.21
CA PHE A 75 -2.02 -1.29 -9.67
C PHE A 75 -3.27 -1.00 -10.48
N LYS A 76 -4.10 -2.02 -10.63
CA LYS A 76 -5.36 -1.90 -11.36
C LYS A 76 -6.53 -2.31 -10.48
N ILE A 77 -7.65 -1.61 -10.65
CA ILE A 77 -8.88 -1.93 -9.94
C ILE A 77 -9.44 -3.23 -10.52
N VAL A 78 -9.67 -4.22 -9.66
CA VAL A 78 -10.22 -5.51 -10.10
C VAL A 78 -11.63 -5.75 -9.57
N SER A 79 -12.01 -5.10 -8.47
CA SER A 79 -13.37 -5.20 -7.95
C SER A 79 -13.62 -4.05 -6.99
N GLU A 80 -14.90 -3.87 -6.62
CA GLU A 80 -15.25 -2.93 -5.58
C GLU A 80 -16.08 -3.62 -4.53
N GLY A 81 -16.08 -3.08 -3.33
CA GLY A 81 -16.80 -3.65 -2.21
C GLY A 81 -17.12 -2.59 -1.18
N LEU A 82 -17.57 -3.04 -0.04
CA LEU A 82 -17.95 -2.19 1.08
C LEU A 82 -17.20 -2.62 2.32
N ASP A 83 -16.53 -1.67 2.95
CA ASP A 83 -15.98 -1.87 4.29
C ASP A 83 -17.12 -1.68 5.28
N GLU A 84 -17.67 -2.79 5.77
CA GLU A 84 -18.84 -2.75 6.63
C GLU A 84 -18.58 -2.08 7.97
N ASP A 85 -17.36 -2.18 8.47
CA ASP A 85 -17.02 -1.57 9.76
C ASP A 85 -17.11 -0.04 9.70
N ASN A 86 -16.74 0.55 8.58
CA ASN A 86 -16.73 1.99 8.40
C ASN A 86 -17.80 2.50 7.44
N ASN A 87 -18.59 1.58 6.88
CA ASN A 87 -19.63 1.90 5.90
C ASN A 87 -19.09 2.73 4.74
N GLU A 88 -17.91 2.34 4.25
CA GLU A 88 -17.23 3.05 3.17
C GLU A 88 -16.99 2.14 1.99
N LYS A 89 -17.20 2.65 0.78
CA LYS A 89 -16.90 1.90 -0.43
C LYS A 89 -15.40 1.85 -0.66
N GLU A 90 -14.92 0.72 -1.13
CA GLU A 90 -13.51 0.51 -1.39
C GLU A 90 -13.28 -0.23 -2.70
N TYR A 91 -12.08 -0.10 -3.24
CA TYR A 91 -11.63 -0.88 -4.40
C TYR A 91 -10.60 -1.91 -3.96
N LEU A 92 -10.68 -3.09 -4.56
CA LEU A 92 -9.58 -4.05 -4.50
C LEU A 92 -8.72 -3.80 -5.74
N MET A 93 -7.43 -3.60 -5.51
CA MET A 93 -6.48 -3.34 -6.58
C MET A 93 -5.40 -4.40 -6.57
N THR A 94 -4.89 -4.73 -7.75
CA THR A 94 -3.79 -5.68 -7.88
C THR A 94 -2.73 -5.15 -8.82
N TRP A 95 -1.51 -5.60 -8.55
CA TRP A 95 -0.34 -5.37 -9.39
C TRP A 95 0.26 -6.73 -9.74
N LYS A 96 0.61 -6.91 -10.99
CA LYS A 96 1.28 -8.13 -11.46
C LYS A 96 2.52 -7.79 -12.27
#